data_75962976533c64387a7e177f1060dabe
#
_entry.id   75962976533c64387a7e177f1060dabe
#
_cell.length_a   1.000
_cell.length_b   1.000
_cell.length_c   1.000
_cell.angle_alpha   90.00
_cell.angle_beta   90.00
_cell.angle_gamma   90.00
#
_symmetry.space_group_name_H-M   'P 1'
#
loop_
_entity.id
_entity.type
_entity.pdbx_description
1 polymer ?
#
loop_
_entity_poly.entity_id
_entity_poly.type
_entity_poly.pdbx_seq_one_letter_code
_entity_poly.pdbx_strand_id
1 'polypeptide(L)'
;MTIKYLKKAIKTPSTDDHETRANVQKILNDLEISREKGIKEISKKFDKYEGEVVVSKEKIEEASKKVNQKTKDDIQFAHERIKKFAEHQLKHLNNDFEVEISKGLIAGQRLIPIDTVGCYIPGGRYAHISSAIMGITPAKVAGVKTIITASPPKDSNG
;
A
#
# COMPACT_ATOMS: atom_id res chain seq x y z
N MET A 1 18.87 10.09 -39.99
CA MET A 1 18.48 8.70 -39.69
C MET A 1 16.97 8.65 -39.50
N THR A 2 16.28 7.80 -40.25
CA THR A 2 14.82 7.67 -40.14
C THR A 2 14.51 6.62 -39.05
N ILE A 3 13.75 7.01 -38.03
CA ILE A 3 13.33 6.07 -36.95
C ILE A 3 12.29 5.10 -37.53
N LYS A 4 12.60 3.80 -37.52
CA LYS A 4 11.66 2.75 -37.91
C LYS A 4 11.03 2.15 -36.65
N TYR A 5 9.71 2.37 -36.47
CA TYR A 5 8.97 1.74 -35.38
C TYR A 5 8.65 0.28 -35.72
N LEU A 6 9.17 -0.66 -34.94
CA LEU A 6 8.86 -2.08 -35.09
C LEU A 6 7.45 -2.43 -34.60
N LYS A 7 6.98 -1.69 -33.59
CA LYS A 7 5.63 -1.78 -33.04
C LYS A 7 5.23 -0.42 -32.48
N LYS A 8 4.07 0.10 -32.86
CA LYS A 8 3.47 1.28 -32.22
C LYS A 8 2.56 0.80 -31.09
N ALA A 9 2.71 1.38 -29.91
CA ALA A 9 1.76 1.16 -28.83
C ALA A 9 0.38 1.71 -29.25
N ILE A 10 -0.65 0.91 -29.06
CA ILE A 10 -2.02 1.42 -29.13
C ILE A 10 -2.14 2.36 -27.94
N LYS A 11 -2.54 3.62 -28.19
CA LYS A 11 -2.86 4.53 -27.10
C LYS A 11 -3.93 3.86 -26.25
N THR A 12 -3.58 3.47 -25.01
CA THR A 12 -4.58 3.11 -24.02
C THR A 12 -5.57 4.27 -23.90
N PRO A 13 -6.87 4.00 -23.78
CA PRO A 13 -7.82 5.06 -23.45
C PRO A 13 -7.25 5.88 -22.30
N SER A 14 -7.39 7.19 -22.39
CA SER A 14 -6.94 8.12 -21.37
C SER A 14 -7.38 7.62 -19.99
N THR A 15 -6.50 7.69 -18.98
CA THR A 15 -6.84 7.43 -17.57
C THR A 15 -7.93 8.39 -17.04
N ASP A 16 -8.47 9.23 -17.89
CA ASP A 16 -9.53 10.20 -17.64
C ASP A 16 -10.91 9.64 -18.05
N ASP A 17 -11.18 8.43 -17.60
CA ASP A 17 -12.48 7.81 -17.77
C ASP A 17 -13.43 8.36 -16.67
N HIS A 18 -14.23 9.35 -17.07
CA HIS A 18 -15.21 9.99 -16.20
C HIS A 18 -16.24 9.00 -15.64
N GLU A 19 -16.60 7.97 -16.38
CA GLU A 19 -17.53 6.94 -15.95
C GLU A 19 -16.91 6.08 -14.83
N THR A 20 -15.69 5.62 -15.01
CA THR A 20 -14.96 4.87 -13.99
C THR A 20 -14.80 5.69 -12.71
N ARG A 21 -14.44 6.96 -12.82
CA ARG A 21 -14.32 7.86 -11.66
C ARG A 21 -15.65 8.03 -10.94
N ALA A 22 -16.73 8.24 -11.67
CA ALA A 22 -18.07 8.39 -11.09
C ALA A 22 -18.51 7.11 -10.36
N ASN A 23 -18.25 5.94 -10.94
CA ASN A 23 -18.56 4.65 -10.33
C ASN A 23 -17.74 4.42 -9.05
N VAL A 24 -16.44 4.72 -9.07
CA VAL A 24 -15.59 4.60 -7.88
C VAL A 24 -16.03 5.57 -6.80
N GLN A 25 -16.32 6.83 -7.16
CA GLN A 25 -16.80 7.81 -6.19
C GLN A 25 -18.11 7.40 -5.53
N LYS A 26 -19.04 6.83 -6.30
CA LYS A 26 -20.29 6.28 -5.75
C LYS A 26 -20.02 5.17 -4.74
N ILE A 27 -19.14 4.21 -5.09
CA ILE A 27 -18.75 3.13 -4.17
C ILE A 27 -18.17 3.70 -2.88
N LEU A 28 -17.29 4.68 -2.97
CA LEU A 28 -16.68 5.30 -1.79
C LEU A 28 -17.72 5.99 -0.90
N ASN A 29 -18.64 6.76 -1.50
CA ASN A 29 -19.71 7.41 -0.76
C ASN A 29 -20.65 6.39 -0.07
N ASP A 30 -21.00 5.31 -0.77
CA ASP A 30 -21.83 4.24 -0.21
C ASP A 30 -21.11 3.53 0.95
N LEU A 31 -19.80 3.33 0.86
CA LEU A 31 -18.99 2.72 1.92
C LEU A 31 -18.82 3.65 3.13
N GLU A 32 -18.73 4.95 2.92
CA GLU A 32 -18.64 5.92 4.00
C GLU A 32 -19.89 5.88 4.92
N ILE A 33 -21.04 5.61 4.33
CA ILE A 33 -22.33 5.48 5.05
C ILE A 33 -22.49 4.07 5.63
N SER A 34 -22.30 3.03 4.82
CA SER A 34 -22.60 1.63 5.17
C SER A 34 -21.52 0.95 5.99
N ARG A 35 -20.28 1.52 6.02
CA ARG A 35 -19.16 1.02 6.81
C ARG A 35 -18.86 -0.46 6.52
N GLU A 36 -18.64 -1.23 7.58
CA GLU A 36 -18.29 -2.66 7.49
C GLU A 36 -19.33 -3.49 6.73
N LYS A 37 -20.62 -3.17 6.90
CA LYS A 37 -21.68 -3.86 6.17
C LYS A 37 -21.53 -3.71 4.66
N GLY A 38 -21.23 -2.49 4.19
CA GLY A 38 -20.99 -2.23 2.78
C GLY A 38 -19.75 -2.94 2.24
N ILE A 39 -18.70 -3.02 3.05
CA ILE A 39 -17.48 -3.77 2.66
C ILE A 39 -17.83 -5.25 2.45
N LYS A 40 -18.58 -5.88 3.37
CA LYS A 40 -19.00 -7.29 3.25
C LYS A 40 -19.86 -7.52 2.00
N GLU A 41 -20.79 -6.61 1.71
CA GLU A 41 -21.63 -6.70 0.50
C GLU A 41 -20.80 -6.57 -0.79
N ILE A 42 -19.83 -5.67 -0.83
CA ILE A 42 -18.94 -5.46 -1.97
C ILE A 42 -18.00 -6.66 -2.15
N SER A 43 -17.40 -7.18 -1.08
CA SER A 43 -16.57 -8.39 -1.11
C SER A 43 -17.35 -9.59 -1.64
N LYS A 44 -18.58 -9.79 -1.17
CA LYS A 44 -19.46 -10.84 -1.70
C LYS A 44 -19.74 -10.68 -3.19
N LYS A 45 -20.00 -9.45 -3.64
CA LYS A 45 -20.36 -9.15 -5.03
C LYS A 45 -19.19 -9.33 -5.99
N PHE A 46 -18.01 -8.82 -5.66
CA PHE A 46 -16.87 -8.77 -6.57
C PHE A 46 -15.87 -9.91 -6.36
N ASP A 47 -15.62 -10.29 -5.11
CA ASP A 47 -14.61 -11.28 -4.75
C ASP A 47 -15.23 -12.66 -4.42
N LYS A 48 -16.59 -12.72 -4.33
CA LYS A 48 -17.32 -13.92 -3.87
C LYS A 48 -16.88 -14.40 -2.48
N TYR A 49 -16.45 -13.45 -1.65
CA TYR A 49 -15.93 -13.70 -0.32
C TYR A 49 -16.97 -13.26 0.72
N GLU A 50 -17.28 -14.17 1.66
CA GLU A 50 -18.26 -13.96 2.73
C GLU A 50 -17.62 -14.06 4.13
N GLY A 51 -16.28 -14.13 4.20
CA GLY A 51 -15.56 -14.23 5.47
C GLY A 51 -15.39 -12.88 6.17
N GLU A 52 -14.63 -12.90 7.24
CA GLU A 52 -14.32 -11.70 8.01
C GLU A 52 -13.36 -10.77 7.24
N VAL A 53 -13.68 -9.46 7.25
CA VAL A 53 -12.88 -8.43 6.58
C VAL A 53 -11.53 -8.24 7.25
N VAL A 54 -11.52 -8.35 8.59
CA VAL A 54 -10.29 -8.22 9.38
C VAL A 54 -9.76 -9.61 9.71
N VAL A 55 -8.56 -9.92 9.24
CA VAL A 55 -7.90 -11.19 9.51
C VAL A 55 -7.46 -11.24 10.97
N SER A 56 -7.87 -12.27 11.73
CA SER A 56 -7.50 -12.43 13.13
C SER A 56 -6.02 -12.77 13.30
N LYS A 57 -5.49 -12.50 14.48
CA LYS A 57 -4.08 -12.84 14.81
C LYS A 57 -3.81 -14.34 14.69
N GLU A 58 -4.76 -15.16 15.13
CA GLU A 58 -4.69 -16.63 15.07
C GLU A 58 -4.54 -17.11 13.62
N LYS A 59 -5.35 -16.55 12.70
CA LYS A 59 -5.24 -16.88 11.27
C LYS A 59 -3.90 -16.45 10.68
N ILE A 60 -3.37 -15.30 11.09
CA ILE A 60 -2.04 -14.84 10.66
C ILE A 60 -0.95 -15.79 11.15
N GLU A 61 -1.02 -16.23 12.40
CA GLU A 61 -0.07 -17.18 12.98
C GLU A 61 -0.13 -18.55 12.28
N GLU A 62 -1.34 -19.06 12.03
CA GLU A 62 -1.53 -20.31 11.27
C GLU A 62 -0.95 -20.22 9.86
N ALA A 63 -1.22 -19.14 9.15
CA ALA A 63 -0.67 -18.89 7.82
C ALA A 63 0.88 -18.84 7.87
N SER A 64 1.43 -18.16 8.86
CA SER A 64 2.89 -18.10 9.06
C SER A 64 3.52 -19.48 9.29
N LYS A 65 2.85 -20.38 10.00
CA LYS A 65 3.34 -21.76 10.22
C LYS A 65 3.38 -22.59 8.93
N LYS A 66 2.49 -22.29 7.97
CA LYS A 66 2.43 -22.98 6.67
C LYS A 66 3.53 -22.55 5.70
N VAL A 67 4.17 -21.41 5.93
CA VAL A 67 5.27 -20.90 5.08
C VAL A 67 6.55 -21.63 5.42
N ASN A 68 7.21 -22.22 4.42
CA ASN A 68 8.47 -22.92 4.60
C ASN A 68 9.62 -21.96 5.00
N GLN A 69 10.66 -22.51 5.64
CA GLN A 69 11.75 -21.70 6.18
C GLN A 69 12.50 -20.94 5.09
N LYS A 70 12.76 -21.57 3.93
CA LYS A 70 13.43 -20.89 2.82
C LYS A 70 12.71 -19.63 2.38
N THR A 71 11.38 -19.68 2.25
CA THR A 71 10.57 -18.50 1.88
C THR A 71 10.63 -17.42 2.97
N LYS A 72 10.64 -17.80 4.25
CA LYS A 72 10.82 -16.85 5.35
C LYS A 72 12.17 -16.15 5.28
N ASP A 73 13.23 -16.90 5.00
CA ASP A 73 14.58 -16.37 4.89
C ASP A 73 14.70 -15.41 3.69
N ASP A 74 14.08 -15.75 2.55
CA ASP A 74 14.01 -14.89 1.36
C ASP A 74 13.25 -13.58 1.63
N ILE A 75 12.15 -13.66 2.38
CA ILE A 75 11.37 -12.48 2.80
C ILE A 75 12.20 -11.60 3.73
N GLN A 76 12.86 -12.19 4.72
CA GLN A 76 13.71 -11.47 5.66
C GLN A 76 14.86 -10.78 4.93
N PHE A 77 15.50 -11.48 4.02
CA PHE A 77 16.57 -10.95 3.18
C PHE A 77 16.11 -9.72 2.37
N ALA A 78 14.94 -9.79 1.74
CA ALA A 78 14.39 -8.66 0.98
C ALA A 78 14.02 -7.49 1.91
N HIS A 79 13.35 -7.78 3.03
CA HIS A 79 12.96 -6.79 4.02
C HIS A 79 14.16 -5.97 4.55
N GLU A 80 15.25 -6.63 4.92
CA GLU A 80 16.44 -5.94 5.44
C GLU A 80 17.04 -4.96 4.45
N ARG A 81 17.04 -5.30 3.15
CA ARG A 81 17.56 -4.42 2.10
C ARG A 81 16.68 -3.21 1.87
N ILE A 82 15.38 -3.42 1.79
CA ILE A 82 14.42 -2.32 1.66
C ILE A 82 14.47 -1.42 2.89
N LYS A 83 14.53 -2.00 4.09
CA LYS A 83 14.66 -1.27 5.33
C LYS A 83 15.92 -0.40 5.34
N LYS A 84 17.09 -0.98 5.05
CA LYS A 84 18.35 -0.25 5.00
C LYS A 84 18.33 0.91 3.99
N PHE A 85 17.73 0.69 2.83
CA PHE A 85 17.58 1.73 1.82
C PHE A 85 16.66 2.86 2.31
N ALA A 86 15.49 2.52 2.86
CA ALA A 86 14.55 3.50 3.41
C ALA A 86 15.14 4.31 4.57
N GLU A 87 15.92 3.68 5.46
CA GLU A 87 16.63 4.38 6.54
C GLU A 87 17.62 5.41 5.99
N HIS A 88 18.33 5.08 4.92
CA HIS A 88 19.23 6.03 4.25
C HIS A 88 18.48 7.16 3.57
N GLN A 89 17.35 6.88 2.91
CA GLN A 89 16.51 7.92 2.35
C GLN A 89 16.03 8.88 3.43
N LEU A 90 15.48 8.37 4.54
CA LEU A 90 15.01 9.18 5.66
C LEU A 90 16.13 10.05 6.23
N LYS A 91 17.32 9.48 6.44
CA LYS A 91 18.48 10.22 6.94
C LYS A 91 18.85 11.42 6.05
N HIS A 92 18.71 11.28 4.73
CA HIS A 92 19.03 12.37 3.79
C HIS A 92 17.89 13.38 3.63
N LEU A 93 16.65 12.97 3.90
CA LEU A 93 15.47 13.85 3.86
C LEU A 93 15.28 14.62 5.18
N ASN A 94 15.74 14.07 6.29
CA ASN A 94 15.50 14.60 7.63
C ASN A 94 16.45 15.78 7.91
N ASN A 95 16.19 16.91 7.24
CA ASN A 95 16.86 18.19 7.43
C ASN A 95 15.87 19.17 8.07
N ASP A 96 15.43 18.86 9.30
CA ASP A 96 14.73 19.85 10.10
C ASP A 96 15.67 21.01 10.37
N PHE A 97 15.21 22.22 10.08
CA PHE A 97 15.98 23.43 10.35
C PHE A 97 15.07 24.57 10.75
N GLU A 98 15.65 25.49 11.52
CA GLU A 98 15.08 26.81 11.83
C GLU A 98 16.14 27.85 11.57
N VAL A 99 15.77 28.96 10.93
CA VAL A 99 16.67 30.07 10.61
C VAL A 99 15.96 31.40 10.85
N GLU A 100 16.66 32.34 11.50
CA GLU A 100 16.16 33.68 11.63
C GLU A 100 16.40 34.44 10.31
N ILE A 101 15.31 34.72 9.58
CA ILE A 101 15.34 35.43 8.30
C ILE A 101 15.58 36.93 8.49
N SER A 102 14.96 37.48 9.53
CA SER A 102 15.20 38.85 10.02
C SER A 102 14.91 38.89 11.52
N LYS A 103 15.30 39.94 12.18
CA LYS A 103 15.15 40.08 13.64
C LYS A 103 13.73 39.74 14.09
N GLY A 104 13.58 38.65 14.85
CA GLY A 104 12.30 38.17 15.37
C GLY A 104 11.45 37.36 14.39
N LEU A 105 11.91 37.18 13.13
CA LEU A 105 11.22 36.32 12.12
C LEU A 105 12.01 35.04 11.93
N ILE A 106 11.47 33.93 12.45
CA ILE A 106 12.05 32.61 12.34
C ILE A 106 11.22 31.80 11.33
N ALA A 107 11.88 31.16 10.37
CA ALA A 107 11.29 30.19 9.45
C ALA A 107 12.02 28.87 9.53
N GLY A 108 11.32 27.78 9.26
CA GLY A 108 11.91 26.44 9.34
C GLY A 108 11.13 25.39 8.55
N GLN A 109 11.65 24.19 8.59
CA GLN A 109 11.04 23.00 7.98
C GLN A 109 11.08 21.85 8.99
N ARG A 110 9.99 21.10 9.03
CA ARG A 110 9.92 19.84 9.79
C ARG A 110 9.31 18.74 8.92
N LEU A 111 9.87 17.54 9.02
CA LEU A 111 9.29 16.32 8.45
C LEU A 111 8.43 15.63 9.50
N ILE A 112 7.13 15.61 9.27
CA ILE A 112 6.17 14.99 10.19
C ILE A 112 5.58 13.76 9.48
N PRO A 113 5.74 12.54 10.04
CA PRO A 113 5.11 11.37 9.48
C PRO A 113 3.58 11.47 9.59
N ILE A 114 2.87 10.94 8.61
CA ILE A 114 1.42 10.77 8.70
C ILE A 114 1.08 9.73 9.78
N ASP A 115 -0.04 9.91 10.47
CA ASP A 115 -0.40 9.02 11.58
C ASP A 115 -0.82 7.63 11.14
N THR A 116 -1.54 7.54 10.03
CA THR A 116 -2.10 6.28 9.53
C THR A 116 -1.93 6.15 8.02
N VAL A 117 -1.53 4.97 7.56
CA VAL A 117 -1.43 4.66 6.13
C VAL A 117 -2.10 3.32 5.82
N GLY A 118 -2.78 3.26 4.68
CA GLY A 118 -3.26 2.02 4.08
C GLY A 118 -2.32 1.55 2.97
N CYS A 119 -1.87 0.30 3.06
CA CYS A 119 -1.06 -0.36 2.03
C CYS A 119 -1.92 -1.38 1.29
N TYR A 120 -2.24 -1.12 0.03
CA TYR A 120 -2.91 -2.10 -0.82
C TYR A 120 -1.88 -3.06 -1.42
N ILE A 121 -2.10 -4.36 -1.18
CA ILE A 121 -1.27 -5.44 -1.72
C ILE A 121 -2.08 -6.13 -2.82
N PRO A 122 -1.67 -6.02 -4.08
CA PRO A 122 -2.37 -6.69 -5.17
C PRO A 122 -2.47 -8.20 -4.91
N GLY A 123 -3.63 -8.78 -5.20
CA GLY A 123 -3.89 -10.22 -5.17
C GLY A 123 -4.05 -10.79 -6.57
N GLY A 124 -4.49 -12.03 -6.66
CA GLY A 124 -4.80 -12.73 -7.91
C GLY A 124 -3.94 -13.97 -8.12
N ARG A 125 -3.28 -14.11 -9.28
CA ARG A 125 -2.56 -15.35 -9.62
C ARG A 125 -1.37 -15.66 -8.71
N TYR A 126 -0.75 -14.64 -8.15
CA TYR A 126 0.48 -14.77 -7.35
C TYR A 126 0.40 -13.94 -6.08
N ALA A 127 1.09 -14.39 -5.04
CA ALA A 127 1.30 -13.61 -3.84
C ALA A 127 2.34 -12.50 -4.11
N HIS A 128 1.92 -11.23 -3.97
CA HIS A 128 2.78 -10.08 -4.22
C HIS A 128 3.58 -9.71 -2.95
N ILE A 129 4.44 -10.61 -2.49
CA ILE A 129 5.24 -10.44 -1.27
C ILE A 129 6.11 -9.17 -1.33
N SER A 130 6.71 -8.91 -2.48
CA SER A 130 7.53 -7.70 -2.68
C SER A 130 6.73 -6.41 -2.51
N SER A 131 5.46 -6.37 -2.96
CA SER A 131 4.59 -5.21 -2.78
C SER A 131 4.30 -4.95 -1.30
N ALA A 132 4.09 -6.02 -0.51
CA ALA A 132 3.93 -5.91 0.93
C ALA A 132 5.18 -5.30 1.59
N ILE A 133 6.37 -5.83 1.28
CA ILE A 133 7.63 -5.33 1.84
C ILE A 133 7.86 -3.88 1.44
N MET A 134 7.67 -3.53 0.16
CA MET A 134 7.91 -2.18 -0.35
C MET A 134 6.88 -1.15 0.13
N GLY A 135 5.66 -1.55 0.47
CA GLY A 135 4.65 -0.64 1.02
C GLY A 135 4.79 -0.44 2.53
N ILE A 136 4.95 -1.54 3.28
CA ILE A 136 4.92 -1.53 4.75
C ILE A 136 6.25 -1.03 5.32
N THR A 137 7.39 -1.50 4.81
CA THR A 137 8.70 -1.23 5.40
C THR A 137 9.07 0.25 5.35
N PRO A 138 8.94 0.98 4.22
CA PRO A 138 9.20 2.42 4.20
C PRO A 138 8.26 3.22 5.10
N ALA A 139 6.98 2.86 5.17
CA ALA A 139 6.04 3.50 6.07
C ALA A 139 6.47 3.36 7.54
N LYS A 140 6.91 2.16 7.93
CA LYS A 140 7.42 1.91 9.29
C LYS A 140 8.70 2.68 9.59
N VAL A 141 9.63 2.74 8.64
CA VAL A 141 10.88 3.53 8.76
C VAL A 141 10.58 5.01 8.86
N ALA A 142 9.59 5.52 8.13
CA ALA A 142 9.14 6.91 8.19
C ALA A 142 8.47 7.30 9.52
N GLY A 143 8.21 6.34 10.42
CA GLY A 143 7.62 6.60 11.72
C GLY A 143 6.09 6.62 11.74
N VAL A 144 5.43 6.08 10.71
CA VAL A 144 3.97 5.94 10.70
C VAL A 144 3.51 5.01 11.83
N LYS A 145 2.58 5.49 12.67
CA LYS A 145 2.14 4.77 13.86
C LYS A 145 1.22 3.60 13.55
N THR A 146 0.28 3.82 12.63
CA THR A 146 -0.72 2.82 12.25
C THR A 146 -0.58 2.48 10.77
N ILE A 147 -0.25 1.23 10.47
CA ILE A 147 -0.11 0.72 9.10
C ILE A 147 -1.13 -0.38 8.91
N ILE A 148 -2.10 -0.16 8.02
CA ILE A 148 -3.14 -1.11 7.69
C ILE A 148 -2.83 -1.70 6.31
N THR A 149 -2.86 -3.01 6.20
CA THR A 149 -2.69 -3.69 4.92
C THR A 149 -3.99 -4.30 4.46
N ALA A 150 -4.29 -4.14 3.17
CA ALA A 150 -5.45 -4.76 2.54
C ALA A 150 -5.02 -5.52 1.28
N SER A 151 -5.55 -6.71 1.11
CA SER A 151 -5.35 -7.54 -0.08
C SER A 151 -6.68 -8.21 -0.43
N PRO A 152 -7.02 -8.40 -1.70
CA PRO A 152 -8.17 -9.19 -2.05
C PRO A 152 -7.96 -10.64 -1.59
N PRO A 153 -9.03 -11.37 -1.26
CA PRO A 153 -8.95 -12.78 -0.94
C PRO A 153 -8.43 -13.57 -2.14
N LYS A 154 -7.77 -14.68 -1.89
CA LYS A 154 -7.30 -15.57 -2.96
C LYS A 154 -8.45 -16.31 -3.64
N ASP A 155 -9.41 -16.74 -2.84
CA ASP A 155 -10.62 -17.42 -3.25
C ASP A 155 -11.76 -17.18 -2.23
N SER A 156 -12.88 -17.86 -2.38
CA SER A 156 -14.04 -17.72 -1.49
C SER A 156 -13.77 -18.09 -0.01
N ASN A 157 -12.66 -18.72 0.28
CA ASN A 157 -12.26 -19.12 1.65
C ASN A 157 -11.28 -18.14 2.29
N GLY A 158 -10.74 -17.18 1.51
CA GLY A 158 -9.83 -16.14 1.96
C GLY A 158 -8.37 -16.36 1.65
#